data_548cb3230cbb3e3b07ab097bc6609d62
#
_entry.id   548cb3230cbb3e3b07ab097bc6609d62
#
_cell.length_a   1.000
_cell.length_b   1.000
_cell.length_c   1.000
_cell.angle_alpha   90.00
_cell.angle_beta   90.00
_cell.angle_gamma   90.00
#
_symmetry.space_group_name_H-M   'P 1'
#
loop_
_entity.id
_entity.type
_entity.pdbx_description
1 polymer ?
#
loop_
_entity_poly.entity_id
_entity_poly.type
_entity_poly.pdbx_seq_one_letter_code
_entity_poly.pdbx_strand_id
1 'polypeptide(L)'
;MDQSRAVWATMTMLALSVPLTAVAQQRAMPAEAKVYILWPPDGQVIRGSFWVRMGLVNAGIAPAGVVRDGTGHHHILVDTPLSALDEPIPNNRNHLHFGLGQAEARLDLPPGKHTLQLVLADENHVPHKPPLFSKQITVTVQP
;
A
#
# COMPACT_ATOMS: atom_id res chain seq x y z
N MET A 1 62.50 10.47 49.88
CA MET A 1 62.18 9.78 48.57
C MET A 1 60.72 9.39 48.62
N ASP A 2 59.88 10.28 48.12
CA ASP A 2 58.41 10.11 48.09
C ASP A 2 58.00 9.83 46.64
N GLN A 3 57.47 8.61 46.41
CA GLN A 3 56.94 8.22 45.10
C GLN A 3 55.41 8.19 45.15
N SER A 4 54.81 9.32 44.87
CA SER A 4 53.39 9.45 44.65
C SER A 4 52.96 8.77 43.36
N ARG A 5 52.30 7.62 43.48
CA ARG A 5 51.66 6.89 42.35
C ARG A 5 50.33 7.55 42.01
N ALA A 6 50.31 8.22 40.86
CA ALA A 6 49.08 8.72 40.28
C ALA A 6 48.30 7.53 39.67
N VAL A 7 47.11 7.27 40.22
CA VAL A 7 46.14 6.28 39.68
C VAL A 7 45.28 6.99 38.63
N TRP A 8 45.48 6.66 37.37
CA TRP A 8 44.63 7.12 36.27
C TRP A 8 43.38 6.22 36.20
N ALA A 9 42.24 6.75 36.60
CA ALA A 9 40.96 6.08 36.41
C ALA A 9 40.49 6.25 34.95
N THR A 10 40.57 5.18 34.18
CA THR A 10 39.98 5.13 32.84
C THR A 10 38.46 5.04 32.90
N MET A 11 37.81 6.13 32.59
CA MET A 11 36.34 6.19 32.51
C MET A 11 35.88 5.63 31.17
N THR A 12 35.44 4.37 31.15
CA THR A 12 34.90 3.73 29.94
C THR A 12 33.48 4.26 29.69
N MET A 13 33.34 5.15 28.68
CA MET A 13 32.02 5.56 28.21
C MET A 13 31.36 4.40 27.44
N LEU A 14 30.32 3.83 28.03
CA LEU A 14 29.43 2.88 27.35
C LEU A 14 28.50 3.68 26.41
N ALA A 15 28.80 3.67 25.11
CA ALA A 15 27.91 4.27 24.13
C ALA A 15 26.67 3.38 23.96
N LEU A 16 25.51 3.82 24.46
CA LEU A 16 24.24 3.21 24.15
C LEU A 16 23.91 3.51 22.68
N SER A 17 24.05 2.50 21.81
CA SER A 17 23.55 2.55 20.45
C SER A 17 22.03 2.34 20.49
N VAL A 18 21.28 3.43 20.35
CA VAL A 18 19.83 3.37 20.11
C VAL A 18 19.65 2.89 18.65
N PRO A 19 18.95 1.77 18.39
CA PRO A 19 18.68 1.37 17.02
C PRO A 19 17.78 2.42 16.36
N LEU A 20 18.27 3.05 15.31
CA LEU A 20 17.49 3.93 14.46
C LEU A 20 16.52 3.04 13.69
N THR A 21 15.25 2.94 14.13
CA THR A 21 14.20 2.32 13.34
C THR A 21 14.01 3.16 12.08
N ALA A 22 14.44 2.63 10.95
CA ALA A 22 14.20 3.26 9.66
C ALA A 22 12.68 3.25 9.42
N VAL A 23 12.02 4.39 9.57
CA VAL A 23 10.65 4.58 9.09
C VAL A 23 10.72 4.45 7.57
N ALA A 24 9.99 3.50 7.01
CA ALA A 24 9.92 3.34 5.57
C ALA A 24 9.42 4.66 4.96
N GLN A 25 10.27 5.31 4.15
CA GLN A 25 9.92 6.57 3.53
C GLN A 25 8.92 6.29 2.41
N GLN A 26 7.69 6.81 2.56
CA GLN A 26 6.66 6.71 1.53
C GLN A 26 7.16 7.30 0.22
N ARG A 27 6.93 6.57 -0.89
CA ARG A 27 7.35 7.02 -2.21
C ARG A 27 6.40 8.05 -2.78
N ALA A 28 6.97 9.04 -3.46
CA ALA A 28 6.20 10.03 -4.19
C ALA A 28 5.74 9.47 -5.55
N MET A 29 4.57 9.91 -5.99
CA MET A 29 4.05 9.67 -7.34
C MET A 29 4.08 10.96 -8.16
N PRO A 30 4.14 10.89 -9.50
CA PRO A 30 3.94 12.06 -10.33
C PRO A 30 2.63 12.79 -9.98
N ALA A 31 2.65 14.13 -9.97
CA ALA A 31 1.50 14.95 -9.53
C ALA A 31 0.20 14.65 -10.28
N GLU A 32 0.30 14.28 -11.57
CA GLU A 32 -0.84 13.96 -12.43
C GLU A 32 -1.16 12.46 -12.49
N ALA A 33 -0.56 11.65 -11.61
CA ALA A 33 -0.86 10.23 -11.54
C ALA A 33 -2.30 9.99 -11.08
N LYS A 34 -2.96 9.03 -11.73
CA LYS A 34 -4.34 8.63 -11.40
C LYS A 34 -4.47 7.13 -11.44
N VAL A 35 -5.25 6.60 -10.51
CA VAL A 35 -5.75 5.22 -10.52
C VAL A 35 -7.26 5.24 -10.64
N TYR A 36 -7.84 4.33 -11.41
CA TYR A 36 -9.29 4.28 -11.62
C TYR A 36 -9.76 2.86 -11.93
N ILE A 37 -11.03 2.60 -11.63
CA ILE A 37 -11.71 1.38 -12.04
C ILE A 37 -12.26 1.60 -13.45
N LEU A 38 -11.75 0.83 -14.41
CA LEU A 38 -12.24 0.83 -15.78
C LEU A 38 -13.55 0.03 -15.92
N TRP A 39 -13.66 -1.06 -15.17
CA TRP A 39 -14.83 -1.93 -15.08
C TRP A 39 -14.88 -2.58 -13.69
N PRO A 40 -16.05 -2.73 -13.07
CA PRO A 40 -17.37 -2.28 -13.50
C PRO A 40 -17.57 -0.76 -13.29
N PRO A 41 -18.54 -0.14 -13.99
CA PRO A 41 -18.96 1.23 -13.68
C PRO A 41 -19.71 1.29 -12.36
N ASP A 42 -19.76 2.50 -11.77
CA ASP A 42 -20.53 2.76 -10.55
C ASP A 42 -22.03 2.45 -10.73
N GLY A 43 -22.60 1.75 -9.77
CA GLY A 43 -24.00 1.31 -9.80
C GLY A 43 -24.28 0.03 -10.59
N GLN A 44 -23.26 -0.66 -11.09
CA GLN A 44 -23.44 -1.89 -11.89
C GLN A 44 -24.11 -2.99 -11.08
N VAL A 45 -25.10 -3.63 -11.71
CA VAL A 45 -25.71 -4.88 -11.23
C VAL A 45 -25.05 -6.04 -11.96
N ILE A 46 -24.59 -7.05 -11.23
CA ILE A 46 -23.77 -8.16 -11.72
C ILE A 46 -24.36 -9.47 -11.18
N ARG A 47 -24.27 -10.55 -11.96
CA ARG A 47 -24.61 -11.91 -11.49
C ARG A 47 -23.36 -12.74 -11.30
N GLY A 48 -23.22 -13.34 -10.12
CA GLY A 48 -22.09 -14.20 -9.77
C GLY A 48 -20.74 -13.46 -9.76
N SER A 49 -19.66 -14.18 -10.00
CA SER A 49 -18.30 -13.62 -10.03
C SER A 49 -18.08 -12.74 -11.25
N PHE A 50 -17.23 -11.71 -11.10
CA PHE A 50 -17.00 -10.71 -12.14
C PHE A 50 -15.55 -10.24 -12.18
N TRP A 51 -15.16 -9.66 -13.31
CA TRP A 51 -13.84 -9.04 -13.45
C TRP A 51 -13.87 -7.61 -12.96
N VAL A 52 -12.79 -7.18 -12.30
CA VAL A 52 -12.47 -5.77 -12.07
C VAL A 52 -11.26 -5.44 -12.93
N ARG A 53 -11.37 -4.41 -13.78
CA ARG A 53 -10.27 -3.89 -14.59
C ARG A 53 -9.78 -2.58 -14.02
N MET A 54 -8.48 -2.48 -13.83
CA MET A 54 -7.81 -1.41 -13.11
C MET A 54 -6.96 -0.60 -14.08
N GLY A 55 -7.10 0.72 -14.06
CA GLY A 55 -6.38 1.62 -14.94
C GLY A 55 -5.46 2.57 -14.18
N LEU A 56 -4.38 2.96 -14.85
CA LEU A 56 -3.43 3.98 -14.40
C LEU A 56 -3.20 5.03 -15.48
N VAL A 57 -2.96 6.27 -15.05
CA VAL A 57 -2.50 7.37 -15.89
C VAL A 57 -1.29 8.00 -15.22
N ASN A 58 -0.25 8.28 -16.00
CA ASN A 58 1.00 8.92 -15.55
C ASN A 58 1.70 8.19 -14.39
N ALA A 59 1.48 6.88 -14.29
CA ALA A 59 2.13 5.99 -13.35
C ALA A 59 2.33 4.61 -13.99
N GLY A 60 3.28 3.84 -13.50
CA GLY A 60 3.56 2.49 -13.96
C GLY A 60 3.12 1.42 -12.97
N ILE A 61 2.94 0.19 -13.48
CA ILE A 61 2.80 -1.00 -12.65
C ILE A 61 4.18 -1.61 -12.41
N ALA A 62 4.45 -1.97 -11.15
CA ALA A 62 5.58 -2.81 -10.78
C ALA A 62 5.11 -3.85 -9.76
N PRO A 63 5.63 -5.07 -9.81
CA PRO A 63 5.35 -6.06 -8.78
C PRO A 63 5.80 -5.61 -7.38
N ALA A 64 5.17 -6.15 -6.33
CA ALA A 64 5.61 -5.97 -4.95
C ALA A 64 7.09 -6.36 -4.80
N GLY A 65 7.85 -5.61 -3.99
CA GLY A 65 9.29 -5.79 -3.81
C GLY A 65 10.17 -5.20 -4.93
N VAL A 66 9.58 -4.71 -6.03
CA VAL A 66 10.34 -4.05 -7.11
C VAL A 66 10.40 -2.54 -6.86
N VAL A 67 11.59 -2.06 -6.58
CA VAL A 67 11.88 -0.63 -6.35
C VAL A 67 12.00 0.10 -7.67
N ARG A 68 11.03 0.94 -8.02
CA ARG A 68 11.05 1.79 -9.20
C ARG A 68 10.20 3.04 -8.98
N ASP A 69 10.78 4.21 -9.26
CA ASP A 69 10.08 5.50 -9.10
C ASP A 69 8.88 5.61 -10.04
N GLY A 70 7.80 6.23 -9.56
CA GLY A 70 6.56 6.42 -10.32
C GLY A 70 5.80 5.13 -10.60
N THR A 71 6.07 4.06 -9.88
CA THR A 71 5.39 2.77 -10.03
C THR A 71 4.83 2.25 -8.72
N GLY A 72 3.89 1.31 -8.83
CA GLY A 72 3.32 0.59 -7.70
C GLY A 72 2.48 -0.58 -8.17
N HIS A 73 1.80 -1.23 -7.25
CA HIS A 73 0.86 -2.32 -7.56
C HIS A 73 -0.51 -2.03 -6.94
N HIS A 74 -1.53 -2.64 -7.55
CA HIS A 74 -2.91 -2.41 -7.15
C HIS A 74 -3.29 -3.16 -5.88
N HIS A 75 -4.11 -2.50 -5.07
CA HIS A 75 -4.95 -3.10 -4.04
C HIS A 75 -6.41 -2.71 -4.30
N ILE A 76 -7.36 -3.59 -3.94
CA ILE A 76 -8.80 -3.29 -3.95
C ILE A 76 -9.30 -3.33 -2.51
N LEU A 77 -9.90 -2.24 -2.08
CA LEU A 77 -10.65 -2.15 -0.83
C LEU A 77 -12.09 -2.55 -1.10
N VAL A 78 -12.58 -3.57 -0.40
CA VAL A 78 -13.95 -4.09 -0.52
C VAL A 78 -14.68 -3.82 0.79
N ASP A 79 -15.73 -3.00 0.75
CA ASP A 79 -16.58 -2.66 1.91
C ASP A 79 -15.84 -2.10 3.12
N THR A 80 -14.68 -1.52 2.90
CA THR A 80 -13.84 -0.95 3.97
C THR A 80 -13.05 0.25 3.48
N PRO A 81 -12.85 1.28 4.30
CA PRO A 81 -11.84 2.29 4.03
C PRO A 81 -10.45 1.78 4.43
N LEU A 82 -9.41 2.43 3.92
CA LEU A 82 -8.06 2.23 4.43
C LEU A 82 -7.86 3.09 5.69
N SER A 83 -7.48 2.46 6.81
CA SER A 83 -7.36 3.11 8.12
C SER A 83 -6.03 3.82 8.35
N ALA A 84 -4.93 3.34 7.73
CA ALA A 84 -3.60 3.90 7.84
C ALA A 84 -3.02 4.15 6.44
N LEU A 85 -2.32 5.28 6.28
CA LEU A 85 -1.72 5.68 5.00
C LEU A 85 -0.19 5.58 4.99
N ASP A 86 0.41 5.31 6.13
CA ASP A 86 1.86 5.24 6.37
C ASP A 86 2.32 3.85 6.81
N GLU A 87 1.42 2.87 6.76
CA GLU A 87 1.68 1.48 7.08
C GLU A 87 1.37 0.56 5.87
N PRO A 88 1.94 -0.63 5.82
CA PRO A 88 1.59 -1.62 4.80
C PRO A 88 0.10 -1.97 4.82
N ILE A 89 -0.52 -1.95 3.65
CA ILE A 89 -1.93 -2.32 3.48
C ILE A 89 -2.10 -3.79 3.89
N PRO A 90 -3.07 -4.12 4.76
CA PRO A 90 -3.36 -5.51 5.10
C PRO A 90 -3.68 -6.35 3.85
N ASN A 91 -3.45 -7.65 3.93
CA ASN A 91 -3.90 -8.60 2.90
C ASN A 91 -4.95 -9.55 3.50
N ASN A 92 -6.21 -9.29 3.21
CA ASN A 92 -7.34 -10.05 3.70
C ASN A 92 -8.55 -9.90 2.76
N ARG A 93 -9.70 -10.49 3.11
CA ARG A 93 -10.91 -10.47 2.26
C ARG A 93 -11.44 -9.07 1.91
N ASN A 94 -11.11 -8.03 2.70
CA ASN A 94 -11.54 -6.66 2.48
C ASN A 94 -10.43 -5.77 1.89
N HIS A 95 -9.18 -6.24 1.90
CA HIS A 95 -8.00 -5.59 1.36
C HIS A 95 -7.31 -6.56 0.41
N LEU A 96 -7.71 -6.57 -0.85
CA LEU A 96 -7.20 -7.51 -1.84
C LEU A 96 -5.89 -7.00 -2.43
N HIS A 97 -4.89 -7.88 -2.53
CA HIS A 97 -3.54 -7.55 -2.96
C HIS A 97 -3.21 -8.17 -4.32
N PHE A 98 -2.69 -7.35 -5.25
CA PHE A 98 -2.33 -7.74 -6.62
C PHE A 98 -0.83 -7.51 -6.88
N GLY A 99 0.01 -8.14 -6.05
CA GLY A 99 1.45 -7.91 -5.99
C GLY A 99 2.28 -8.45 -7.14
N LEU A 100 1.68 -9.12 -8.14
CA LEU A 100 2.37 -9.55 -9.36
C LEU A 100 2.26 -8.53 -10.50
N GLY A 101 1.68 -7.35 -10.25
CA GLY A 101 1.46 -6.34 -11.26
C GLY A 101 0.23 -6.56 -12.12
N GLN A 102 -0.79 -7.23 -11.57
CA GLN A 102 -2.06 -7.46 -12.28
C GLN A 102 -2.80 -6.13 -12.49
N ALA A 103 -3.36 -5.97 -13.68
CA ALA A 103 -4.24 -4.86 -14.06
C ALA A 103 -5.73 -5.28 -14.12
N GLU A 104 -6.02 -6.55 -13.87
CA GLU A 104 -7.38 -7.07 -13.75
C GLU A 104 -7.43 -8.22 -12.76
N ALA A 105 -8.59 -8.40 -12.14
CA ALA A 105 -8.82 -9.45 -11.15
C ALA A 105 -10.25 -9.95 -11.21
N ARG A 106 -10.45 -11.25 -11.02
CA ARG A 106 -11.79 -11.82 -10.86
C ARG A 106 -12.14 -11.81 -9.39
N LEU A 107 -13.29 -11.19 -9.06
CA LEU A 107 -13.83 -11.17 -7.71
C LEU A 107 -15.04 -12.11 -7.62
N ASP A 108 -15.16 -12.76 -6.47
CA ASP A 108 -16.30 -13.55 -6.08
C ASP A 108 -16.80 -13.00 -4.73
N LEU A 109 -17.84 -12.17 -4.79
CA LEU A 109 -18.44 -11.53 -3.63
C LEU A 109 -19.83 -12.12 -3.38
N PRO A 110 -20.25 -12.23 -2.12
CA PRO A 110 -21.60 -12.72 -1.81
C PRO A 110 -22.66 -11.80 -2.43
N PRO A 111 -23.89 -12.30 -2.66
CA PRO A 111 -24.98 -11.46 -3.08
C PRO A 111 -25.19 -10.29 -2.12
N GLY A 112 -25.37 -9.09 -2.67
CA GLY A 112 -25.54 -7.87 -1.89
C GLY A 112 -24.91 -6.65 -2.56
N LYS A 113 -24.98 -5.53 -1.85
CA LYS A 113 -24.38 -4.26 -2.25
C LYS A 113 -22.96 -4.16 -1.69
N HIS A 114 -22.00 -3.89 -2.53
CA HIS A 114 -20.58 -3.78 -2.18
C HIS A 114 -19.98 -2.46 -2.67
N THR A 115 -19.03 -1.93 -1.93
CA THR A 115 -18.19 -0.82 -2.37
C THR A 115 -16.83 -1.33 -2.80
N LEU A 116 -16.29 -0.76 -3.87
CA LEU A 116 -14.95 -1.05 -4.36
C LEU A 116 -14.17 0.26 -4.52
N GLN A 117 -12.92 0.27 -4.08
CA GLN A 117 -12.00 1.38 -4.29
C GLN A 117 -10.59 0.85 -4.55
N LEU A 118 -9.89 1.40 -5.53
CA LEU A 118 -8.48 1.07 -5.75
C LEU A 118 -7.60 1.98 -4.90
N VAL A 119 -6.48 1.43 -4.48
CA VAL A 119 -5.32 2.16 -3.97
C VAL A 119 -4.06 1.59 -4.61
N LEU A 120 -3.14 2.46 -5.02
CA LEU A 120 -1.82 2.06 -5.50
C LEU A 120 -0.83 2.12 -4.35
N ALA A 121 -0.08 1.04 -4.16
CA ALA A 121 0.94 0.93 -3.12
C ALA A 121 2.34 0.71 -3.72
N ASP A 122 3.35 1.10 -2.96
CA ASP A 122 4.76 0.94 -3.31
C ASP A 122 5.25 -0.52 -3.13
N GLU A 123 6.54 -0.76 -3.31
CA GLU A 123 7.18 -2.06 -3.20
C GLU A 123 7.01 -2.73 -1.82
N ASN A 124 6.71 -1.95 -0.77
CA ASN A 124 6.51 -2.39 0.61
C ASN A 124 5.02 -2.45 1.01
N HIS A 125 4.11 -2.33 0.04
CA HIS A 125 2.66 -2.28 0.25
C HIS A 125 2.17 -1.01 0.97
N VAL A 126 3.01 0.03 1.07
CA VAL A 126 2.64 1.30 1.70
C VAL A 126 2.04 2.24 0.64
N PRO A 127 0.90 2.90 0.92
CA PRO A 127 0.36 3.91 0.02
C PRO A 127 1.37 5.01 -0.28
N HIS A 128 1.37 5.52 -1.51
CA HIS A 128 2.22 6.64 -1.89
C HIS A 128 1.85 7.93 -1.15
N LYS A 129 2.73 8.92 -1.19
CA LYS A 129 2.49 10.25 -0.61
C LYS A 129 2.58 11.34 -1.68
N PRO A 130 1.47 12.02 -2.01
CA PRO A 130 0.10 11.78 -1.55
C PRO A 130 -0.45 10.42 -1.97
N PRO A 131 -1.43 9.85 -1.24
CA PRO A 131 -1.98 8.55 -1.55
C PRO A 131 -2.80 8.59 -2.85
N LEU A 132 -2.67 7.55 -3.66
CA LEU A 132 -3.32 7.44 -4.95
C LEU A 132 -4.52 6.50 -4.86
N PHE A 133 -5.71 7.07 -4.70
CA PHE A 133 -6.98 6.37 -4.65
C PHE A 133 -7.80 6.58 -5.92
N SER A 134 -8.56 5.57 -6.32
CA SER A 134 -9.65 5.76 -7.27
C SER A 134 -10.87 6.41 -6.60
N LYS A 135 -11.83 6.88 -7.43
CA LYS A 135 -13.20 7.04 -6.95
C LYS A 135 -13.70 5.70 -6.39
N GLN A 136 -14.40 5.74 -5.26
CA GLN A 136 -15.14 4.59 -4.77
C GLN A 136 -16.38 4.37 -5.64
N ILE A 137 -16.62 3.14 -6.05
CA ILE A 137 -17.82 2.73 -6.78
C ILE A 137 -18.64 1.76 -5.95
N THR A 138 -19.90 1.61 -6.31
CA THR A 138 -20.81 0.62 -5.74
C THR A 138 -21.22 -0.38 -6.81
N VAL A 139 -21.23 -1.66 -6.48
CA VAL A 139 -21.78 -2.74 -7.30
C VAL A 139 -22.84 -3.51 -6.51
N THR A 140 -23.81 -4.10 -7.20
CA THR A 140 -24.80 -4.99 -6.59
C THR A 140 -24.65 -6.37 -7.20
N VAL A 141 -24.23 -7.34 -6.39
CA VAL A 141 -24.10 -8.74 -6.81
C VAL A 141 -25.44 -9.45 -6.57
N GLN A 142 -25.95 -10.07 -7.62
CA GLN A 142 -27.15 -10.92 -7.59
C GLN A 142 -26.74 -12.40 -7.59
N PRO A 143 -27.54 -13.28 -7.03
CA PRO A 143 -27.33 -14.72 -7.11
C PRO A 143 -27.24 -15.26 -8.53
#